data_9bc7153798e643425a58c9452bd5e30f
#
_entry.id   9bc7153798e643425a58c9452bd5e30f
#
_cell.length_a   1.000
_cell.length_b   1.000
_cell.length_c   1.000
_cell.angle_alpha   90.00
_cell.angle_beta   90.00
_cell.angle_gamma   90.00
#
_symmetry.space_group_name_H-M   'P 1'
#
loop_
_entity.id
_entity.type
_entity.pdbx_description
1 polymer ?
#
loop_
_entity_poly.entity_id
_entity_poly.type
_entity_poly.pdbx_seq_one_letter_code
_entity_poly.pdbx_strand_id
1 'polypeptide(L)'
;MTSPTQQRLRLSGGTELSFITAGDASNPALLLLHGFPSSSRTFQGIIPGLARVAFVIAPDLPGYGQSAPLPASSFEAFSGAIQELLTHLAIDRRFIYLHDWGAPVGFQVAMQSPDLVCGLIIQSANAHRTGFGPQWQATFEFWSNPTEENEREATAFLTLEGTREQYLGGLPEDVAARVQGEPWVEDWRVMNQPGGMETQRALLADYANHAARFSLIADYIETRQPPALMLWGRHDPFFDIAETLSWMQDLPRMEAHIFDGGHFLLETHAEAAAALMTDFIERTQIAIGHSATISP
;
A
#
# COMPACT_ATOMS: atom_id res chain seq x y z
N MET A 1 -4.93 13.92 -21.83
CA MET A 1 -4.50 13.00 -20.75
C MET A 1 -2.98 13.04 -20.72
N THR A 2 -2.40 13.40 -19.58
CA THR A 2 -0.94 13.35 -19.42
C THR A 2 -0.54 11.89 -19.24
N SER A 3 0.38 11.41 -20.09
CA SER A 3 0.96 10.07 -19.98
C SER A 3 1.67 9.92 -18.63
N PRO A 4 1.76 8.70 -18.07
CA PRO A 4 2.56 8.46 -16.88
C PRO A 4 4.00 8.95 -17.08
N THR A 5 4.49 9.71 -16.12
CA THR A 5 5.84 10.29 -16.15
C THR A 5 6.61 9.84 -14.92
N GLN A 6 7.75 9.18 -15.17
CA GLN A 6 8.71 8.83 -14.09
C GLN A 6 9.49 10.08 -13.70
N GLN A 7 9.56 10.34 -12.40
CA GLN A 7 10.25 11.49 -11.82
C GLN A 7 11.14 11.07 -10.65
N ARG A 8 11.99 11.96 -10.20
CA ARG A 8 12.87 11.76 -9.05
C ARG A 8 12.88 12.98 -8.16
N LEU A 9 12.88 12.74 -6.86
CA LEU A 9 13.03 13.75 -5.83
C LEU A 9 14.25 13.42 -4.96
N ARG A 10 15.14 14.36 -4.77
CA ARG A 10 16.18 14.24 -3.75
C ARG A 10 15.62 14.70 -2.41
N LEU A 11 15.45 13.77 -1.49
CA LEU A 11 14.97 14.04 -0.14
C LEU A 11 15.99 14.90 0.65
N SER A 12 15.53 15.54 1.70
CA SER A 12 16.38 16.38 2.59
C SER A 12 17.57 15.60 3.16
N GLY A 13 17.39 14.31 3.44
CA GLY A 13 18.45 13.38 3.86
C GLY A 13 19.41 12.93 2.77
N GLY A 14 19.25 13.42 1.52
CA GLY A 14 20.11 13.12 0.38
C GLY A 14 19.75 11.86 -0.40
N THR A 15 18.82 11.03 0.07
CA THR A 15 18.30 9.85 -0.63
C THR A 15 17.48 10.27 -1.85
N GLU A 16 17.59 9.51 -2.95
CA GLU A 16 16.79 9.74 -4.16
C GLU A 16 15.53 8.88 -4.13
N LEU A 17 14.37 9.51 -4.16
CA LEU A 17 13.06 8.88 -4.27
C LEU A 17 12.57 8.95 -5.71
N SER A 18 12.19 7.82 -6.28
CA SER A 18 11.59 7.70 -7.61
C SER A 18 10.07 7.59 -7.48
N PHE A 19 9.33 8.20 -8.40
CA PHE A 19 7.86 8.14 -8.39
C PHE A 19 7.29 8.37 -9.78
N ILE A 20 6.07 7.87 -9.99
CA ILE A 20 5.28 8.12 -11.19
C ILE A 20 4.22 9.16 -10.88
N THR A 21 4.02 10.13 -11.79
CA THR A 21 2.81 10.96 -11.80
C THR A 21 2.03 10.76 -13.10
N ALA A 22 0.71 10.85 -13.02
CA ALA A 22 -0.17 10.78 -14.19
C ALA A 22 -1.48 11.54 -13.91
N GLY A 23 -2.12 12.04 -14.96
CA GLY A 23 -3.36 12.81 -14.84
C GLY A 23 -3.12 14.32 -14.73
N ASP A 24 -4.21 15.06 -14.58
CA ASP A 24 -4.18 16.52 -14.46
C ASP A 24 -3.99 16.89 -12.97
N ALA A 25 -3.05 17.79 -12.67
CA ALA A 25 -2.77 18.24 -11.31
C ALA A 25 -3.95 19.03 -10.66
N SER A 26 -4.93 19.45 -11.46
CA SER A 26 -6.17 20.05 -10.96
C SER A 26 -7.18 19.02 -10.44
N ASN A 27 -7.01 17.74 -10.78
CA ASN A 27 -7.84 16.64 -10.26
C ASN A 27 -7.46 16.30 -8.80
N PRO A 28 -8.36 15.61 -8.06
CA PRO A 28 -8.05 15.10 -6.73
C PRO A 28 -6.79 14.23 -6.74
N ALA A 29 -5.89 14.45 -5.79
CA ALA A 29 -4.69 13.63 -5.68
C ALA A 29 -5.03 12.21 -5.19
N LEU A 30 -4.37 11.21 -5.78
CA LEU A 30 -4.43 9.82 -5.39
C LEU A 30 -3.01 9.29 -5.16
N LEU A 31 -2.67 9.08 -3.90
CA LEU A 31 -1.41 8.50 -3.47
C LEU A 31 -1.52 6.97 -3.47
N LEU A 32 -0.73 6.29 -4.30
CA LEU A 32 -0.69 4.83 -4.43
C LEU A 32 0.55 4.28 -3.70
N LEU A 33 0.36 3.63 -2.56
CA LEU A 33 1.44 3.05 -1.77
C LEU A 33 1.48 1.53 -1.95
N HIS A 34 2.55 1.05 -2.56
CA HIS A 34 2.75 -0.37 -2.83
C HIS A 34 3.25 -1.13 -1.60
N GLY A 35 3.18 -2.46 -1.68
CA GLY A 35 3.70 -3.38 -0.69
C GLY A 35 4.96 -4.14 -1.11
N PHE A 36 5.39 -5.02 -0.23
CA PHE A 36 6.45 -5.99 -0.45
C PHE A 36 6.03 -7.03 -1.51
N PRO A 37 6.89 -7.44 -2.39
CA PRO A 37 8.25 -6.95 -2.66
C PRO A 37 8.32 -5.94 -3.82
N SER A 38 7.18 -5.44 -4.28
CA SER A 38 7.03 -4.72 -5.53
C SER A 38 7.44 -3.24 -5.45
N SER A 39 6.93 -2.44 -6.37
CA SER A 39 7.19 -1.01 -6.51
C SER A 39 5.96 -0.35 -7.13
N SER A 40 6.06 0.91 -7.55
CA SER A 40 5.02 1.59 -8.34
C SER A 40 4.62 0.83 -9.62
N ARG A 41 5.41 -0.14 -10.05
CA ARG A 41 5.14 -1.03 -11.17
C ARG A 41 3.80 -1.76 -11.02
N THR A 42 3.44 -2.20 -9.80
CA THR A 42 2.18 -2.92 -9.55
C THR A 42 0.94 -2.12 -9.95
N PHE A 43 1.06 -0.79 -10.05
CA PHE A 43 -0.03 0.11 -10.42
C PHE A 43 -0.14 0.40 -11.92
N GLN A 44 0.79 -0.12 -12.75
CA GLN A 44 0.83 0.20 -14.18
C GLN A 44 -0.48 -0.13 -14.91
N GLY A 45 -1.14 -1.21 -14.51
CA GLY A 45 -2.42 -1.63 -15.10
C GLY A 45 -3.60 -0.72 -14.77
N ILE A 46 -3.56 0.02 -13.67
CA ILE A 46 -4.67 0.88 -13.22
C ILE A 46 -4.43 2.37 -13.46
N ILE A 47 -3.18 2.83 -13.51
CA ILE A 47 -2.83 4.25 -13.69
C ILE A 47 -3.53 4.89 -14.90
N PRO A 48 -3.57 4.29 -16.10
CA PRO A 48 -4.20 4.93 -17.26
C PRO A 48 -5.70 5.19 -17.07
N GLY A 49 -6.40 4.32 -16.35
CA GLY A 49 -7.81 4.49 -15.99
C GLY A 49 -8.01 5.63 -15.00
N LEU A 50 -7.24 5.60 -13.92
CA LEU A 50 -7.33 6.55 -12.81
C LEU A 50 -6.87 7.96 -13.16
N ALA A 51 -5.90 8.11 -14.06
CA ALA A 51 -5.39 9.40 -14.54
C ALA A 51 -6.45 10.27 -15.26
N ARG A 52 -7.62 9.71 -15.56
CA ARG A 52 -8.75 10.46 -16.11
C ARG A 52 -9.50 11.26 -15.06
N VAL A 53 -9.51 10.78 -13.82
CA VAL A 53 -10.31 11.33 -12.71
C VAL A 53 -9.49 11.80 -11.53
N ALA A 54 -8.21 11.42 -11.47
CA ALA A 54 -7.29 11.75 -10.39
C ALA A 54 -5.92 12.21 -10.89
N PHE A 55 -5.23 13.01 -10.08
CA PHE A 55 -3.79 13.18 -10.18
C PHE A 55 -3.10 12.06 -9.41
N VAL A 56 -2.67 11.05 -10.13
CA VAL A 56 -2.05 9.85 -9.56
C VAL A 56 -0.59 10.14 -9.18
N ILE A 57 -0.21 9.71 -7.98
CA ILE A 57 1.15 9.79 -7.43
C ILE A 57 1.49 8.39 -6.92
N ALA A 58 2.42 7.70 -7.57
CA ALA A 58 2.84 6.35 -7.21
C ALA A 58 4.36 6.33 -6.96
N PRO A 59 4.80 6.53 -5.71
CA PRO A 59 6.21 6.41 -5.37
C PRO A 59 6.67 4.96 -5.36
N ASP A 60 7.93 4.74 -5.71
CA ASP A 60 8.67 3.58 -5.24
C ASP A 60 9.11 3.89 -3.80
N LEU A 61 8.66 3.11 -2.83
CA LEU A 61 9.09 3.28 -1.44
C LEU A 61 10.62 3.15 -1.33
N PRO A 62 11.27 3.81 -0.35
CA PRO A 62 12.73 3.76 -0.24
C PRO A 62 13.29 2.33 -0.21
N GLY A 63 14.27 2.04 -1.09
CA GLY A 63 14.86 0.72 -1.25
C GLY A 63 14.07 -0.23 -2.16
N TYR A 64 13.00 0.24 -2.79
CA TYR A 64 12.20 -0.49 -3.78
C TYR A 64 12.26 0.17 -5.15
N GLY A 65 11.99 -0.60 -6.21
CA GLY A 65 11.94 -0.10 -7.57
C GLY A 65 13.20 0.65 -7.98
N GLN A 66 13.06 1.93 -8.25
CA GLN A 66 14.16 2.82 -8.62
C GLN A 66 14.55 3.80 -7.49
N SER A 67 13.96 3.68 -6.31
CA SER A 67 14.31 4.49 -5.14
C SER A 67 15.53 3.94 -4.42
N ALA A 68 16.43 4.82 -4.01
CA ALA A 68 17.55 4.45 -3.17
C ALA A 68 17.07 4.08 -1.74
N PRO A 69 17.74 3.13 -1.05
CA PRO A 69 17.41 2.84 0.34
C PRO A 69 17.73 4.01 1.26
N LEU A 70 16.98 4.13 2.36
CA LEU A 70 17.31 5.06 3.44
C LEU A 70 18.49 4.51 4.27
N PRO A 71 19.25 5.37 4.95
CA PRO A 71 20.31 4.95 5.88
C PRO A 71 19.79 4.06 7.03
N ALA A 72 18.53 4.27 7.44
CA ALA A 72 17.82 3.42 8.38
C ALA A 72 16.36 3.28 7.91
N SER A 73 15.91 2.05 7.71
CA SER A 73 14.58 1.76 7.22
C SER A 73 13.61 1.52 8.36
N SER A 74 12.50 2.27 8.37
CA SER A 74 11.33 2.07 9.21
C SER A 74 10.10 2.64 8.51
N PHE A 75 8.91 2.24 8.91
CA PHE A 75 7.68 2.82 8.36
C PHE A 75 7.52 4.30 8.70
N GLU A 76 8.07 4.75 9.82
CA GLU A 76 8.12 6.17 10.18
C GLU A 76 9.04 6.95 9.24
N ALA A 77 10.24 6.43 8.95
CA ALA A 77 11.16 7.06 8.01
C ALA A 77 10.58 7.08 6.58
N PHE A 78 9.88 6.01 6.17
CA PHE A 78 9.19 5.95 4.88
C PHE A 78 8.03 6.95 4.82
N SER A 79 7.24 7.07 5.89
CA SER A 79 6.19 8.09 5.99
C SER A 79 6.77 9.50 5.87
N GLY A 80 7.92 9.78 6.49
CA GLY A 80 8.64 11.06 6.35
C GLY A 80 9.03 11.33 4.88
N ALA A 81 9.57 10.34 4.17
CA ALA A 81 9.91 10.46 2.75
C ALA A 81 8.67 10.77 1.88
N ILE A 82 7.54 10.13 2.17
CA ILE A 82 6.27 10.41 1.47
C ILE A 82 5.74 11.81 1.79
N GLN A 83 5.86 12.28 3.02
CA GLN A 83 5.49 13.66 3.39
C GLN A 83 6.36 14.71 2.65
N GLU A 84 7.66 14.45 2.50
CA GLU A 84 8.52 15.32 1.69
C GLU A 84 8.07 15.34 0.22
N LEU A 85 7.69 14.17 -0.35
CA LEU A 85 7.16 14.07 -1.70
C LEU A 85 5.85 14.86 -1.86
N LEU A 86 4.89 14.69 -0.94
CA LEU A 86 3.61 15.42 -0.97
C LEU A 86 3.83 16.94 -0.87
N THR A 87 4.75 17.37 -0.01
CA THR A 87 5.15 18.78 0.13
C THR A 87 5.77 19.31 -1.16
N HIS A 88 6.69 18.55 -1.79
CA HIS A 88 7.33 18.90 -3.05
C HIS A 88 6.34 19.10 -4.18
N LEU A 89 5.31 18.25 -4.23
CA LEU A 89 4.24 18.31 -5.23
C LEU A 89 3.11 19.28 -4.87
N ALA A 90 3.19 19.96 -3.71
CA ALA A 90 2.16 20.85 -3.16
C ALA A 90 0.79 20.14 -3.02
N ILE A 91 0.80 18.89 -2.56
CA ILE A 91 -0.40 18.09 -2.35
C ILE A 91 -0.90 18.20 -0.92
N ASP A 92 -2.07 18.82 -0.77
CA ASP A 92 -2.79 18.88 0.51
C ASP A 92 -3.80 17.72 0.59
N ARG A 93 -4.94 17.84 -0.08
CA ARG A 93 -6.03 16.85 -0.03
C ARG A 93 -5.75 15.66 -0.95
N ARG A 94 -5.96 14.42 -0.44
CA ARG A 94 -5.63 13.21 -1.18
C ARG A 94 -6.46 12.02 -0.77
N PHE A 95 -6.69 11.13 -1.73
CA PHE A 95 -7.01 9.73 -1.49
C PHE A 95 -5.72 8.96 -1.22
N ILE A 96 -5.78 7.90 -0.40
CA ILE A 96 -4.63 7.06 -0.09
C ILE A 96 -4.98 5.61 -0.36
N TYR A 97 -4.21 4.98 -1.23
CA TYR A 97 -4.26 3.53 -1.45
C TYR A 97 -3.27 2.85 -0.51
N LEU A 98 -3.78 1.88 0.24
CA LEU A 98 -3.07 1.13 1.28
C LEU A 98 -2.92 -0.32 0.83
N HIS A 99 -1.69 -0.78 0.65
CA HIS A 99 -1.40 -2.18 0.35
C HIS A 99 -0.14 -2.63 1.09
N ASP A 100 -0.25 -3.74 1.86
CA ASP A 100 0.86 -4.42 2.52
C ASP A 100 1.80 -3.45 3.28
N TRP A 101 3.13 -3.36 2.98
CA TRP A 101 4.04 -2.36 3.57
C TRP A 101 3.63 -0.90 3.31
N GLY A 102 2.88 -0.65 2.27
CA GLY A 102 2.31 0.68 2.01
C GLY A 102 1.25 1.08 3.03
N ALA A 103 0.60 0.13 3.71
CA ALA A 103 -0.43 0.43 4.70
C ALA A 103 0.14 1.08 5.97
N PRO A 104 1.19 0.56 6.64
CA PRO A 104 1.86 1.25 7.74
C PRO A 104 2.28 2.69 7.41
N VAL A 105 2.83 2.90 6.20
CA VAL A 105 3.22 4.22 5.71
C VAL A 105 2.00 5.12 5.54
N GLY A 106 0.98 4.61 4.83
CA GLY A 106 -0.23 5.37 4.52
C GLY A 106 -1.05 5.75 5.76
N PHE A 107 -1.14 4.88 6.77
CA PHE A 107 -1.78 5.22 8.05
C PHE A 107 -1.04 6.33 8.78
N GLN A 108 0.28 6.31 8.80
CA GLN A 108 1.05 7.39 9.41
C GLN A 108 0.84 8.71 8.67
N VAL A 109 0.84 8.69 7.33
CA VAL A 109 0.51 9.87 6.50
C VAL A 109 -0.91 10.37 6.77
N ALA A 110 -1.88 9.46 6.91
CA ALA A 110 -3.27 9.81 7.19
C ALA A 110 -3.45 10.42 8.58
N MET A 111 -2.88 9.78 9.60
CA MET A 111 -3.00 10.25 10.99
C MET A 111 -2.26 11.56 11.27
N GLN A 112 -1.17 11.86 10.54
CA GLN A 112 -0.47 13.15 10.66
C GLN A 112 -1.29 14.33 10.11
N SER A 113 -2.15 14.09 9.13
CA SER A 113 -2.96 15.13 8.49
C SER A 113 -4.38 14.62 8.18
N PRO A 114 -5.15 14.26 9.22
CA PRO A 114 -6.42 13.55 9.05
C PRO A 114 -7.49 14.34 8.28
N ASP A 115 -7.48 15.67 8.38
CA ASP A 115 -8.41 16.55 7.66
C ASP A 115 -8.13 16.64 6.15
N LEU A 116 -6.96 16.19 5.73
CA LEU A 116 -6.53 16.20 4.33
C LEU A 116 -6.81 14.87 3.61
N VAL A 117 -7.32 13.85 4.31
CA VAL A 117 -7.68 12.56 3.73
C VAL A 117 -9.08 12.64 3.14
N CYS A 118 -9.18 12.46 1.82
CA CYS A 118 -10.45 12.43 1.09
C CYS A 118 -11.13 11.07 1.16
N GLY A 119 -10.36 10.00 1.26
CA GLY A 119 -10.82 8.63 1.37
C GLY A 119 -9.67 7.64 1.37
N LEU A 120 -9.96 6.41 1.77
CA LEU A 120 -9.02 5.30 1.81
C LEU A 120 -9.42 4.24 0.78
N ILE A 121 -8.44 3.68 0.09
CA ILE A 121 -8.61 2.49 -0.75
C ILE A 121 -7.73 1.40 -0.13
N ILE A 122 -8.34 0.31 0.29
CA ILE A 122 -7.73 -0.70 1.16
C ILE A 122 -7.60 -2.01 0.39
N GLN A 123 -6.38 -2.48 0.19
CA GLN A 123 -6.08 -3.80 -0.37
C GLN A 123 -5.09 -4.51 0.55
N SER A 124 -5.45 -5.70 1.06
CA SER A 124 -4.51 -6.52 1.86
C SER A 124 -3.72 -5.68 2.86
N ALA A 125 -4.43 -4.95 3.72
CA ALA A 125 -3.88 -4.00 4.67
C ALA A 125 -4.43 -4.27 6.07
N ASN A 126 -3.56 -4.53 7.04
CA ASN A 126 -3.94 -4.80 8.42
C ASN A 126 -4.06 -3.52 9.24
N ALA A 127 -5.18 -3.40 9.95
CA ALA A 127 -5.40 -2.46 11.05
C ALA A 127 -5.81 -3.20 12.34
N HIS A 128 -6.03 -4.53 12.24
CA HIS A 128 -6.46 -5.40 13.32
C HIS A 128 -5.60 -6.66 13.36
N ARG A 129 -5.68 -7.38 14.48
CA ARG A 129 -4.98 -8.67 14.62
C ARG A 129 -5.62 -9.79 13.80
N THR A 130 -6.85 -9.61 13.34
CA THR A 130 -7.60 -10.57 12.52
C THR A 130 -6.99 -10.81 11.14
N GLY A 131 -6.20 -9.86 10.64
CA GLY A 131 -5.50 -9.98 9.36
C GLY A 131 -4.21 -10.82 9.41
N PHE A 132 -3.75 -11.20 10.59
CA PHE A 132 -2.60 -12.07 10.75
C PHE A 132 -2.99 -13.54 10.58
N GLY A 133 -2.70 -14.10 9.42
CA GLY A 133 -2.89 -15.52 9.16
C GLY A 133 -1.75 -16.40 9.72
N PRO A 134 -1.82 -17.73 9.47
CA PRO A 134 -0.81 -18.68 9.96
C PRO A 134 0.63 -18.38 9.51
N GLN A 135 0.80 -17.70 8.40
CA GLN A 135 2.10 -17.30 7.85
C GLN A 135 2.90 -16.38 8.77
N TRP A 136 2.24 -15.72 9.73
CA TRP A 136 2.87 -14.78 10.66
C TRP A 136 3.48 -15.42 11.91
N GLN A 137 3.33 -16.75 12.10
CA GLN A 137 3.77 -17.42 13.31
C GLN A 137 5.25 -17.19 13.61
N ALA A 138 6.14 -17.43 12.67
CA ALA A 138 7.60 -17.21 12.85
C ALA A 138 7.92 -15.72 13.10
N THR A 139 7.17 -14.81 12.50
CA THR A 139 7.31 -13.37 12.72
C THR A 139 6.91 -12.99 14.16
N PHE A 140 5.83 -13.55 14.70
CA PHE A 140 5.45 -13.32 16.10
C PHE A 140 6.48 -13.86 17.09
N GLU A 141 7.08 -15.01 16.80
CA GLU A 141 8.16 -15.57 17.60
C GLU A 141 9.39 -14.67 17.59
N PHE A 142 9.75 -14.15 16.42
CA PHE A 142 10.83 -13.18 16.29
C PHE A 142 10.54 -11.89 17.06
N TRP A 143 9.34 -11.32 16.95
CA TRP A 143 8.99 -10.07 17.66
C TRP A 143 8.97 -10.25 19.17
N SER A 144 8.56 -11.43 19.67
CA SER A 144 8.53 -11.73 21.11
C SER A 144 9.90 -12.06 21.68
N ASN A 145 10.80 -12.62 20.87
CA ASN A 145 12.14 -13.03 21.24
C ASN A 145 13.11 -12.83 20.06
N PRO A 146 13.69 -11.62 19.90
CA PRO A 146 14.48 -11.23 18.74
C PRO A 146 15.91 -11.83 18.79
N THR A 147 16.03 -13.13 18.52
CA THR A 147 17.29 -13.85 18.34
C THR A 147 17.63 -13.96 16.85
N GLU A 148 18.92 -14.18 16.52
CA GLU A 148 19.36 -14.45 15.15
C GLU A 148 18.66 -15.69 14.53
N GLU A 149 18.31 -16.68 15.35
CA GLU A 149 17.61 -17.87 14.90
C GLU A 149 16.16 -17.52 14.51
N ASN A 150 15.42 -16.82 15.38
CA ASN A 150 14.05 -16.42 15.10
C ASN A 150 13.98 -15.41 13.94
N GLU A 151 14.96 -14.49 13.81
CA GLU A 151 15.06 -13.62 12.66
C GLU A 151 15.24 -14.40 11.37
N ARG A 152 16.14 -15.40 11.36
CA ARG A 152 16.36 -16.25 10.20
C ARG A 152 15.10 -17.01 9.78
N GLU A 153 14.33 -17.52 10.74
CA GLU A 153 13.06 -18.21 10.48
C GLU A 153 12.00 -17.23 9.96
N ALA A 154 11.84 -16.09 10.61
CA ALA A 154 10.88 -15.06 10.19
C ALA A 154 11.19 -14.48 8.80
N THR A 155 12.46 -14.47 8.40
CA THR A 155 12.92 -13.95 7.10
C THR A 155 13.16 -15.03 6.06
N ALA A 156 12.80 -16.29 6.32
CA ALA A 156 13.05 -17.42 5.41
C ALA A 156 12.34 -17.28 4.05
N PHE A 157 11.29 -16.47 3.97
CA PHE A 157 10.59 -16.14 2.72
C PHE A 157 11.35 -15.15 1.83
N LEU A 158 12.41 -14.49 2.31
CA LEU A 158 13.24 -13.57 1.52
C LEU A 158 14.12 -14.35 0.55
N THR A 159 13.49 -14.96 -0.43
CA THR A 159 14.08 -15.77 -1.52
C THR A 159 13.34 -15.47 -2.82
N LEU A 160 13.90 -15.87 -3.96
CA LEU A 160 13.20 -15.76 -5.26
C LEU A 160 11.85 -16.49 -5.23
N GLU A 161 11.82 -17.70 -4.63
CA GLU A 161 10.57 -18.46 -4.52
C GLU A 161 9.56 -17.78 -3.59
N GLY A 162 10.00 -17.27 -2.42
CA GLY A 162 9.12 -16.52 -1.53
C GLY A 162 8.62 -15.21 -2.17
N THR A 163 9.43 -14.57 -3.02
CA THR A 163 9.00 -13.43 -3.82
C THR A 163 7.93 -13.83 -4.84
N ARG A 164 8.10 -15.00 -5.49
CA ARG A 164 7.11 -15.57 -6.41
C ARG A 164 5.81 -15.91 -5.68
N GLU A 165 5.89 -16.48 -4.48
CA GLU A 165 4.71 -16.81 -3.66
C GLU A 165 3.86 -15.59 -3.29
N GLN A 166 4.43 -14.38 -3.23
CA GLN A 166 3.65 -13.16 -3.04
C GLN A 166 2.65 -12.95 -4.18
N TYR A 167 3.02 -13.33 -5.39
CA TYR A 167 2.19 -13.17 -6.60
C TYR A 167 1.23 -14.33 -6.84
N LEU A 168 1.68 -15.55 -6.59
CA LEU A 168 0.97 -16.77 -7.00
C LEU A 168 0.43 -17.59 -5.82
N GLY A 169 0.90 -17.31 -4.61
CA GLY A 169 0.51 -18.05 -3.41
C GLY A 169 -1.01 -18.06 -3.20
N GLY A 170 -1.54 -19.23 -2.93
CA GLY A 170 -2.98 -19.44 -2.70
C GLY A 170 -3.87 -19.37 -3.95
N LEU A 171 -3.38 -18.90 -5.10
CA LEU A 171 -4.19 -18.74 -6.31
C LEU A 171 -4.56 -20.08 -6.95
N PRO A 172 -5.83 -20.26 -7.41
CA PRO A 172 -6.18 -21.28 -8.36
C PRO A 172 -5.37 -21.14 -9.66
N GLU A 173 -5.12 -22.26 -10.34
CA GLU A 173 -4.26 -22.30 -11.53
C GLU A 173 -4.74 -21.35 -12.65
N ASP A 174 -6.06 -21.30 -12.88
CA ASP A 174 -6.67 -20.42 -13.89
C ASP A 174 -6.58 -18.92 -13.55
N VAL A 175 -6.51 -18.58 -12.26
CA VAL A 175 -6.28 -17.21 -11.79
C VAL A 175 -4.80 -16.87 -11.86
N ALA A 176 -3.91 -17.78 -11.43
CA ALA A 176 -2.46 -17.60 -11.51
C ALA A 176 -1.99 -17.38 -12.96
N ALA A 177 -2.63 -18.05 -13.93
CA ALA A 177 -2.33 -17.90 -15.36
C ALA A 177 -2.62 -16.48 -15.92
N ARG A 178 -3.34 -15.63 -15.19
CA ARG A 178 -3.60 -14.22 -15.57
C ARG A 178 -2.43 -13.31 -15.26
N VAL A 179 -1.54 -13.69 -14.34
CA VAL A 179 -0.33 -12.90 -14.02
C VAL A 179 0.59 -12.92 -15.23
N GLN A 180 0.92 -11.74 -15.75
CA GLN A 180 1.71 -11.60 -16.96
C GLN A 180 3.20 -11.56 -16.66
N GLY A 181 3.96 -12.41 -17.34
CA GLY A 181 5.41 -12.48 -17.17
C GLY A 181 5.81 -13.06 -15.79
N GLU A 182 6.96 -12.65 -15.31
CA GLU A 182 7.51 -13.06 -14.03
C GLU A 182 7.95 -11.82 -13.21
N PRO A 183 6.98 -10.98 -12.77
CA PRO A 183 7.29 -9.71 -12.09
C PRO A 183 8.17 -9.89 -10.84
N TRP A 184 8.05 -11.00 -10.15
CA TRP A 184 8.87 -11.35 -8.99
C TRP A 184 10.37 -11.45 -9.27
N VAL A 185 10.77 -11.71 -10.52
CA VAL A 185 12.19 -11.79 -10.90
C VAL A 185 12.84 -10.41 -10.81
N GLU A 186 12.18 -9.38 -11.28
CA GLU A 186 12.65 -8.01 -11.16
C GLU A 186 12.64 -7.52 -9.72
N ASP A 187 11.58 -7.81 -8.97
CA ASP A 187 11.48 -7.43 -7.55
C ASP A 187 12.59 -8.11 -6.73
N TRP A 188 12.85 -9.40 -6.98
CA TRP A 188 13.97 -10.11 -6.38
C TRP A 188 15.32 -9.49 -6.76
N ARG A 189 15.50 -9.11 -8.03
CA ARG A 189 16.71 -8.42 -8.48
C ARG A 189 16.94 -7.11 -7.73
N VAL A 190 15.89 -6.33 -7.52
CA VAL A 190 15.94 -5.05 -6.78
C VAL A 190 16.29 -5.29 -5.31
N MET A 191 15.63 -6.25 -4.66
CA MET A 191 15.93 -6.59 -3.25
C MET A 191 17.37 -7.04 -3.02
N ASN A 192 18.04 -7.60 -4.02
CA ASN A 192 19.44 -8.00 -3.95
C ASN A 192 20.44 -6.87 -4.27
N GLN A 193 19.98 -5.64 -4.50
CA GLN A 193 20.87 -4.49 -4.57
C GLN A 193 21.38 -4.13 -3.17
N PRO A 194 22.53 -3.42 -3.08
CA PRO A 194 23.08 -3.00 -1.78
C PRO A 194 22.05 -2.28 -0.90
N GLY A 195 21.85 -2.75 0.32
CA GLY A 195 20.88 -2.22 1.28
C GLY A 195 19.46 -2.78 1.14
N GLY A 196 19.14 -3.53 0.08
CA GLY A 196 17.79 -4.03 -0.16
C GLY A 196 17.34 -5.07 0.87
N MET A 197 18.15 -6.10 1.11
CA MET A 197 17.83 -7.15 2.09
C MET A 197 17.79 -6.61 3.52
N GLU A 198 18.68 -5.70 3.85
CA GLU A 198 18.69 -4.99 5.14
C GLU A 198 17.39 -4.20 5.34
N THR A 199 16.91 -3.54 4.29
CA THR A 199 15.62 -2.85 4.30
C THR A 199 14.48 -3.82 4.61
N GLN A 200 14.43 -5.00 3.96
CA GLN A 200 13.35 -5.98 4.18
C GLN A 200 13.32 -6.48 5.63
N ARG A 201 14.49 -6.84 6.16
CA ARG A 201 14.61 -7.30 7.56
C ARG A 201 14.22 -6.21 8.55
N ALA A 202 14.66 -4.99 8.31
CA ALA A 202 14.31 -3.85 9.17
C ALA A 202 12.79 -3.58 9.18
N LEU A 203 12.12 -3.63 8.01
CA LEU A 203 10.68 -3.43 7.91
C LEU A 203 9.89 -4.58 8.54
N LEU A 204 10.33 -5.83 8.39
CA LEU A 204 9.68 -6.96 9.07
C LEU A 204 9.75 -6.81 10.60
N ALA A 205 10.89 -6.38 11.11
CA ALA A 205 11.05 -6.09 12.55
C ALA A 205 10.17 -4.89 12.96
N ASP A 206 10.13 -3.82 12.16
CA ASP A 206 9.37 -2.60 12.45
C ASP A 206 7.84 -2.80 12.31
N TYR A 207 7.40 -3.87 11.64
CA TYR A 207 5.97 -4.19 11.57
C TYR A 207 5.36 -4.51 12.94
N ALA A 208 6.18 -4.93 13.92
CA ALA A 208 5.76 -5.01 15.32
C ALA A 208 5.26 -3.65 15.86
N ASN A 209 5.95 -2.56 15.50
CA ASN A 209 5.54 -1.21 15.86
C ASN A 209 4.25 -0.78 15.16
N HIS A 210 4.05 -1.21 13.91
CA HIS A 210 2.76 -1.01 13.23
C HIS A 210 1.63 -1.75 13.96
N ALA A 211 1.82 -3.03 14.29
CA ALA A 211 0.84 -3.82 15.04
C ALA A 211 0.54 -3.23 16.44
N ALA A 212 1.55 -2.66 17.09
CA ALA A 212 1.37 -1.94 18.36
C ALA A 212 0.55 -0.63 18.22
N ARG A 213 0.45 -0.08 17.02
CA ARG A 213 -0.33 1.14 16.71
C ARG A 213 -1.77 0.85 16.27
N PHE A 214 -2.24 -0.40 16.26
CA PHE A 214 -3.61 -0.72 15.82
C PHE A 214 -4.69 0.00 16.64
N SER A 215 -4.47 0.23 17.94
CA SER A 215 -5.38 1.05 18.74
C SER A 215 -5.45 2.52 18.28
N LEU A 216 -4.32 3.11 17.86
CA LEU A 216 -4.30 4.48 17.33
C LEU A 216 -4.96 4.55 15.96
N ILE A 217 -4.84 3.50 15.15
CA ILE A 217 -5.53 3.41 13.86
C ILE A 217 -7.05 3.27 14.10
N ALA A 218 -7.46 2.43 15.06
CA ALA A 218 -8.87 2.30 15.44
C ALA A 218 -9.45 3.65 15.91
N ASP A 219 -8.75 4.38 16.79
CA ASP A 219 -9.15 5.71 17.26
C ASP A 219 -9.29 6.72 16.09
N TYR A 220 -8.36 6.67 15.14
CA TYR A 220 -8.42 7.49 13.92
C TYR A 220 -9.65 7.16 13.08
N ILE A 221 -9.89 5.88 12.82
CA ILE A 221 -11.02 5.39 12.01
C ILE A 221 -12.34 5.73 12.69
N GLU A 222 -12.48 5.46 14.00
CA GLU A 222 -13.69 5.75 14.77
C GLU A 222 -14.02 7.25 14.74
N THR A 223 -13.00 8.10 14.94
CA THR A 223 -13.18 9.56 15.01
C THR A 223 -13.46 10.18 13.65
N ARG A 224 -12.79 9.72 12.59
CA ARG A 224 -12.80 10.35 11.27
C ARG A 224 -13.78 9.75 10.30
N GLN A 225 -14.08 8.46 10.44
CA GLN A 225 -14.98 7.73 9.54
C GLN A 225 -14.72 8.08 8.05
N PRO A 226 -13.46 7.95 7.56
CA PRO A 226 -13.16 8.34 6.19
C PRO A 226 -13.99 7.52 5.21
N PRO A 227 -14.44 8.09 4.08
CA PRO A 227 -14.92 7.29 2.97
C PRO A 227 -13.92 6.19 2.62
N ALA A 228 -14.37 4.97 2.40
CA ALA A 228 -13.47 3.87 2.13
C ALA A 228 -14.02 2.90 1.08
N LEU A 229 -13.09 2.40 0.24
CA LEU A 229 -13.28 1.32 -0.71
C LEU A 229 -12.32 0.19 -0.33
N MET A 230 -12.81 -1.02 -0.13
CA MET A 230 -11.98 -2.20 0.08
C MET A 230 -11.99 -3.10 -1.15
N LEU A 231 -10.80 -3.50 -1.59
CA LEU A 231 -10.55 -4.44 -2.68
C LEU A 231 -9.71 -5.59 -2.11
N TRP A 232 -10.27 -6.80 -1.98
CA TRP A 232 -9.58 -7.91 -1.31
C TRP A 232 -9.59 -9.18 -2.13
N GLY A 233 -8.42 -9.83 -2.23
CA GLY A 233 -8.30 -11.14 -2.84
C GLY A 233 -8.63 -12.25 -1.84
N ARG A 234 -9.64 -13.10 -2.13
CA ARG A 234 -10.07 -14.16 -1.20
C ARG A 234 -9.03 -15.27 -1.01
N HIS A 235 -8.03 -15.32 -1.88
CA HIS A 235 -6.96 -16.31 -1.86
C HIS A 235 -5.65 -15.76 -1.30
N ASP A 236 -5.66 -14.55 -0.70
CA ASP A 236 -4.47 -13.97 -0.08
C ASP A 236 -4.01 -14.87 1.09
N PRO A 237 -2.81 -15.49 1.04
CA PRO A 237 -2.34 -16.35 2.11
C PRO A 237 -1.65 -15.55 3.23
N PHE A 238 -1.34 -14.27 3.00
CA PHE A 238 -0.55 -13.45 3.92
C PHE A 238 -1.44 -12.57 4.80
N PHE A 239 -2.55 -12.06 4.24
CA PHE A 239 -3.53 -11.23 4.92
C PHE A 239 -4.87 -11.95 4.98
N ASP A 240 -5.22 -12.43 6.18
CA ASP A 240 -6.41 -13.27 6.37
C ASP A 240 -7.69 -12.50 6.01
N ILE A 241 -8.58 -13.17 5.31
CA ILE A 241 -9.88 -12.60 4.89
C ILE A 241 -10.75 -12.17 6.08
N ALA A 242 -10.51 -12.69 7.29
CA ALA A 242 -11.19 -12.25 8.50
C ALA A 242 -10.99 -10.76 8.79
N GLU A 243 -9.88 -10.17 8.34
CA GLU A 243 -9.61 -8.75 8.44
C GLU A 243 -10.68 -7.90 7.75
N THR A 244 -11.28 -8.41 6.67
CA THR A 244 -12.35 -7.69 5.95
C THR A 244 -13.57 -7.44 6.81
N LEU A 245 -13.90 -8.37 7.71
CA LEU A 245 -15.02 -8.22 8.64
C LEU A 245 -14.72 -7.17 9.72
N SER A 246 -13.49 -7.13 10.22
CA SER A 246 -13.05 -6.10 11.17
C SER A 246 -13.13 -4.71 10.54
N TRP A 247 -12.62 -4.56 9.32
CA TRP A 247 -12.77 -3.32 8.55
C TRP A 247 -14.22 -2.88 8.36
N MET A 248 -15.12 -3.81 8.02
CA MET A 248 -16.56 -3.52 7.84
C MET A 248 -17.26 -3.15 9.15
N GLN A 249 -16.77 -3.61 10.30
CA GLN A 249 -17.27 -3.20 11.61
C GLN A 249 -16.85 -1.76 11.92
N ASP A 250 -15.59 -1.41 11.68
CA ASP A 250 -15.04 -0.10 11.97
C ASP A 250 -15.53 0.98 10.99
N LEU A 251 -15.74 0.60 9.72
CA LEU A 251 -16.23 1.46 8.65
C LEU A 251 -17.55 0.93 8.06
N PRO A 252 -18.68 1.08 8.76
CA PRO A 252 -19.95 0.47 8.37
C PRO A 252 -20.52 0.99 7.05
N ARG A 253 -19.98 2.09 6.51
CA ARG A 253 -20.37 2.65 5.19
C ARG A 253 -19.32 2.37 4.10
N MET A 254 -18.32 1.55 4.39
CA MET A 254 -17.31 1.15 3.43
C MET A 254 -17.92 0.32 2.32
N GLU A 255 -17.55 0.60 1.08
CA GLU A 255 -17.81 -0.28 -0.05
C GLU A 255 -16.74 -1.37 -0.08
N ALA A 256 -17.16 -2.65 -0.15
CA ALA A 256 -16.25 -3.78 -0.06
C ALA A 256 -16.46 -4.76 -1.22
N HIS A 257 -15.36 -5.12 -1.89
CA HIS A 257 -15.34 -6.08 -2.98
C HIS A 257 -14.33 -7.19 -2.71
N ILE A 258 -14.82 -8.43 -2.69
CA ILE A 258 -14.00 -9.64 -2.57
C ILE A 258 -13.86 -10.27 -3.94
N PHE A 259 -12.62 -10.38 -4.41
CA PHE A 259 -12.28 -10.91 -5.73
C PHE A 259 -11.79 -12.35 -5.65
N ASP A 260 -11.92 -13.05 -6.77
CA ASP A 260 -11.28 -14.34 -7.02
C ASP A 260 -9.80 -14.10 -7.38
N GLY A 261 -9.05 -13.52 -6.46
CA GLY A 261 -7.67 -13.05 -6.61
C GLY A 261 -6.88 -13.30 -5.33
N GLY A 262 -5.58 -13.04 -5.38
CA GLY A 262 -4.65 -13.19 -4.27
C GLY A 262 -4.13 -11.85 -3.73
N HIS A 263 -2.95 -11.91 -3.12
CA HIS A 263 -2.29 -10.76 -2.50
C HIS A 263 -2.03 -9.64 -3.52
N PHE A 264 -1.44 -9.95 -4.66
CA PHE A 264 -1.26 -8.99 -5.77
C PHE A 264 -2.50 -8.93 -6.67
N LEU A 265 -3.64 -8.53 -6.11
CA LEU A 265 -4.93 -8.46 -6.79
C LEU A 265 -4.87 -7.72 -8.14
N LEU A 266 -4.09 -6.66 -8.23
CA LEU A 266 -4.00 -5.83 -9.43
C LEU A 266 -3.32 -6.53 -10.61
N GLU A 267 -2.53 -7.58 -10.38
CA GLU A 267 -1.94 -8.39 -11.46
C GLU A 267 -2.98 -9.24 -12.19
N THR A 268 -4.11 -9.52 -11.55
CA THR A 268 -5.15 -10.39 -12.10
C THR A 268 -6.48 -9.68 -12.38
N HIS A 269 -6.74 -8.53 -11.72
CA HIS A 269 -8.03 -7.83 -11.75
C HIS A 269 -7.90 -6.31 -11.93
N ALA A 270 -6.84 -5.82 -12.59
CA ALA A 270 -6.55 -4.40 -12.74
C ALA A 270 -7.72 -3.59 -13.30
N GLU A 271 -8.39 -4.08 -14.36
CA GLU A 271 -9.49 -3.35 -15.02
C GLU A 271 -10.68 -3.16 -14.08
N ALA A 272 -11.11 -4.21 -13.40
CA ALA A 272 -12.23 -4.16 -12.46
C ALA A 272 -11.89 -3.27 -11.25
N ALA A 273 -10.68 -3.40 -10.70
CA ALA A 273 -10.22 -2.55 -9.61
C ALA A 273 -10.18 -1.07 -10.02
N ALA A 274 -9.63 -0.75 -11.20
CA ALA A 274 -9.58 0.62 -11.72
C ALA A 274 -10.98 1.23 -11.90
N ALA A 275 -11.96 0.43 -12.38
CA ALA A 275 -13.33 0.90 -12.55
C ALA A 275 -13.98 1.26 -11.20
N LEU A 276 -13.84 0.40 -10.19
CA LEU A 276 -14.37 0.64 -8.84
C LEU A 276 -13.68 1.83 -8.18
N MET A 277 -12.37 1.96 -8.31
CA MET A 277 -11.62 3.10 -7.77
C MET A 277 -12.03 4.41 -8.45
N THR A 278 -12.25 4.41 -9.75
CA THR A 278 -12.72 5.58 -10.52
C THR A 278 -14.07 6.04 -9.99
N ASP A 279 -15.06 5.15 -9.91
CA ASP A 279 -16.39 5.45 -9.41
C ASP A 279 -16.37 5.92 -7.94
N PHE A 280 -15.58 5.28 -7.10
CA PHE A 280 -15.39 5.69 -5.70
C PHE A 280 -14.86 7.12 -5.57
N ILE A 281 -13.81 7.47 -6.34
CA ILE A 281 -13.21 8.80 -6.33
C ILE A 281 -14.23 9.85 -6.79
N GLU A 282 -14.92 9.63 -7.91
CA GLU A 282 -15.89 10.56 -8.47
C GLU A 282 -17.06 10.82 -7.50
N ARG A 283 -17.67 9.76 -6.95
CA ARG A 283 -18.76 9.88 -5.97
C ARG A 283 -18.35 10.60 -4.70
N THR A 284 -17.16 10.30 -4.21
CA THR A 284 -16.63 10.91 -2.98
C THR A 284 -16.35 12.40 -3.19
N GLN A 285 -15.80 12.79 -4.35
CA GLN A 285 -15.58 14.22 -4.68
C GLN A 285 -16.87 15.01 -4.79
N ILE A 286 -17.90 14.46 -5.39
CA ILE A 286 -19.23 15.07 -5.45
C ILE A 286 -19.79 15.32 -4.03
N ALA A 287 -19.67 14.33 -3.14
CA ALA A 287 -20.13 14.44 -1.77
C ALA A 287 -19.37 15.52 -0.98
N ILE A 288 -18.05 15.60 -1.13
CA ILE A 288 -17.20 16.64 -0.51
C ILE A 288 -17.59 18.04 -1.01
N GLY A 289 -17.79 18.20 -2.34
CA GLY A 289 -18.21 19.48 -2.94
C GLY A 289 -19.55 19.98 -2.41
N HIS A 290 -20.53 19.10 -2.26
CA HIS A 290 -21.84 19.46 -1.68
C HIS A 290 -21.73 19.87 -0.21
N SER A 291 -20.88 19.22 0.58
CA SER A 291 -20.71 19.57 2.00
C SER A 291 -20.05 20.94 2.18
N ALA A 292 -19.16 21.34 1.28
CA ALA A 292 -18.50 22.66 1.31
C ALA A 292 -19.45 23.82 0.93
N THR A 293 -20.53 23.56 0.18
CA THR A 293 -21.51 24.57 -0.24
C THR A 293 -22.66 24.77 0.75
N ILE A 294 -22.78 23.93 1.78
CA ILE A 294 -23.88 23.96 2.77
C ILE A 294 -23.43 24.57 4.11
N SER A 295 -22.14 24.80 4.31
CA SER A 295 -21.65 25.52 5.50
C SER A 295 -21.83 27.02 5.31
N PRO A 296 -22.65 27.70 6.14
CA PRO A 296 -22.96 29.13 6.02
C PRO A 296 -21.76 30.01 6.36
#